data_f5d40830a3bd4440b7c15e40c95369cc
#
_entry.id   f5d40830a3bd4440b7c15e40c95369cc
#
_cell.length_a   1.000
_cell.length_b   1.000
_cell.length_c   1.000
_cell.angle_alpha   90.00
_cell.angle_beta   90.00
_cell.angle_gamma   90.00
#
_symmetry.space_group_name_H-M   'P 1'
#
loop_
_entity.id
_entity.type
_entity.pdbx_description
1 polymer ?
#
loop_
_entity_poly.entity_id
_entity_poly.type
_entity_poly.pdbx_seq_one_letter_code
_entity_poly.pdbx_strand_id
1 'polypeptide(L)'
;MKLNQRQLETKEKIIKVAEAIGLNPSWALAIAMTESSLGEKQKSPTGCRGVFQMSSIAMKDLLIEMEKADDDIIDIACGLAFLHLLLKRHKSFDNATAHFCDPNDKWFYVERMKKFMKAFSSK
;
A
#
# COMPACT_ATOMS: atom_id res chain seq x y z
N MET A 1 22.18 14.53 9.36
CA MET A 1 21.52 13.33 9.95
C MET A 1 22.13 12.07 9.34
N LYS A 2 22.61 11.18 10.16
CA LYS A 2 23.24 9.95 9.66
C LYS A 2 22.25 8.78 9.76
N LEU A 3 21.91 8.19 8.62
CA LEU A 3 20.95 7.09 8.53
C LEU A 3 21.67 5.77 8.31
N ASN A 4 21.17 4.71 8.91
CA ASN A 4 21.67 3.36 8.65
C ASN A 4 21.08 2.80 7.35
N GLN A 5 21.54 1.62 6.94
CA GLN A 5 21.14 1.03 5.66
C GLN A 5 19.62 0.80 5.59
N ARG A 6 19.01 0.30 6.65
CA ARG A 6 17.57 0.06 6.70
C ARG A 6 16.77 1.35 6.56
N GLN A 7 17.22 2.40 7.26
CA GLN A 7 16.58 3.71 7.15
C GLN A 7 16.72 4.30 5.75
N LEU A 8 17.87 4.12 5.10
CA LEU A 8 18.07 4.57 3.72
C LEU A 8 17.12 3.84 2.76
N GLU A 9 16.95 2.55 2.92
CA GLU A 9 16.02 1.77 2.09
C GLU A 9 14.57 2.22 2.30
N THR A 10 14.18 2.44 3.54
CA THR A 10 12.85 2.95 3.87
C THR A 10 12.63 4.34 3.26
N LYS A 11 13.64 5.21 3.38
CA LYS A 11 13.62 6.55 2.78
C LYS A 11 13.35 6.49 1.28
N GLU A 12 14.07 5.63 0.56
CA GLU A 12 13.88 5.48 -0.88
C GLU A 12 12.46 5.04 -1.24
N LYS A 13 11.90 4.11 -0.47
CA LYS A 13 10.53 3.63 -0.69
C LYS A 13 9.51 4.75 -0.47
N ILE A 14 9.68 5.53 0.59
CA ILE A 14 8.80 6.65 0.90
C ILE A 14 8.85 7.70 -0.23
N ILE A 15 10.05 8.04 -0.70
CA ILE A 15 10.21 9.03 -1.78
C ILE A 15 9.47 8.55 -3.03
N LYS A 16 9.66 7.29 -3.42
CA LYS A 16 9.02 6.74 -4.63
C LYS A 16 7.49 6.80 -4.53
N VAL A 17 6.93 6.37 -3.42
CA VAL A 17 5.47 6.36 -3.24
C VAL A 17 4.94 7.78 -3.15
N ALA A 18 5.60 8.65 -2.38
CA ALA A 18 5.17 10.04 -2.24
C ALA A 18 5.15 10.76 -3.59
N GLU A 19 6.21 10.61 -4.38
CA GLU A 19 6.26 11.21 -5.72
C GLU A 19 5.17 10.66 -6.64
N ALA A 20 4.92 9.36 -6.56
CA ALA A 20 3.89 8.71 -7.39
C ALA A 20 2.49 9.26 -7.11
N ILE A 21 2.18 9.61 -5.87
CA ILE A 21 0.87 10.14 -5.50
C ILE A 21 0.81 11.65 -5.34
N GLY A 22 1.93 12.35 -5.65
CA GLY A 22 1.96 13.81 -5.63
C GLY A 22 2.10 14.44 -4.25
N LEU A 23 2.63 13.70 -3.27
CA LEU A 23 2.89 14.23 -1.94
C LEU A 23 4.32 14.75 -1.84
N ASN A 24 4.52 15.79 -1.01
CA ASN A 24 5.84 16.29 -0.72
C ASN A 24 6.67 15.24 0.02
N PRO A 25 7.77 14.72 -0.59
CA PRO A 25 8.56 13.66 0.05
C PRO A 25 9.21 14.09 1.37
N SER A 26 9.62 15.34 1.47
CA SER A 26 10.25 15.84 2.70
C SER A 26 9.29 15.83 3.87
N TRP A 27 8.02 16.18 3.61
CA TRP A 27 6.98 16.11 4.63
C TRP A 27 6.73 14.66 5.06
N ALA A 28 6.57 13.76 4.10
CA ALA A 28 6.35 12.35 4.39
C ALA A 28 7.51 11.75 5.19
N LEU A 29 8.75 12.08 4.81
CA LEU A 29 9.95 11.61 5.51
C LEU A 29 10.02 12.15 6.95
N ALA A 30 9.67 13.41 7.14
CA ALA A 30 9.66 14.02 8.48
C ALA A 30 8.66 13.33 9.40
N ILE A 31 7.47 13.02 8.91
CA ILE A 31 6.46 12.27 9.67
C ILE A 31 6.97 10.87 10.01
N ALA A 32 7.50 10.14 9.03
CA ALA A 32 8.01 8.78 9.23
C ALA A 32 9.18 8.75 10.21
N MET A 33 10.07 9.74 10.15
CA MET A 33 11.17 9.87 11.11
C MET A 33 10.65 10.09 12.53
N THR A 34 9.68 11.00 12.67
CA THR A 34 9.08 11.31 13.96
C THR A 34 8.35 10.11 14.55
N GLU A 35 7.60 9.39 13.72
CA GLU A 35 6.75 8.29 14.19
C GLU A 35 7.52 7.00 14.48
N SER A 36 8.49 6.64 13.64
CA SER A 36 9.14 5.32 13.73
C SER A 36 10.64 5.32 13.49
N SER A 37 11.28 6.49 13.47
CA SER A 37 12.70 6.61 13.06
C SER A 37 12.94 5.94 11.70
N LEU A 38 12.09 6.26 10.72
CA LEU A 38 12.13 5.69 9.36
C LEU A 38 12.04 4.17 9.38
N GLY A 39 11.12 3.64 10.19
CA GLY A 39 10.84 2.21 10.20
C GLY A 39 11.63 1.39 11.22
N GLU A 40 12.51 2.01 12.00
CA GLU A 40 13.27 1.29 13.03
C GLU A 40 12.39 0.89 14.21
N LYS A 41 11.35 1.68 14.53
CA LYS A 41 10.48 1.46 15.68
C LYS A 41 9.02 1.39 15.21
N GLN A 42 8.63 0.24 14.68
CA GLN A 42 7.32 0.08 14.04
C GLN A 42 6.20 -0.41 14.95
N LYS A 43 6.49 -0.69 16.22
CA LYS A 43 5.47 -1.09 17.19
C LYS A 43 5.43 -0.10 18.33
N SER A 44 4.22 0.26 18.78
CA SER A 44 4.06 1.15 19.91
C SER A 44 3.21 0.50 20.99
N PRO A 45 3.34 0.95 22.26
CA PRO A 45 2.49 0.45 23.36
C PRO A 45 1.01 0.73 23.15
N THR A 46 0.67 1.73 22.33
CA THR A 46 -0.72 2.14 22.08
C THR A 46 -1.34 1.43 20.86
N GLY A 47 -0.63 0.48 20.27
CA GLY A 47 -1.15 -0.30 19.16
C GLY A 47 -0.98 0.32 17.77
N CYS A 48 -0.32 1.46 17.66
CA CYS A 48 0.03 2.04 16.35
C CYS A 48 1.09 1.19 15.69
N ARG A 49 1.01 1.02 14.37
CA ARG A 49 1.90 0.10 13.65
C ARG A 49 2.45 0.71 12.36
N GLY A 50 3.62 0.21 11.97
CA GLY A 50 4.23 0.51 10.70
C GLY A 50 5.10 1.75 10.71
N VAL A 51 5.61 2.10 9.54
CA VAL A 51 6.53 3.22 9.35
C VAL A 51 5.90 4.55 9.77
N PHE A 52 4.58 4.71 9.54
CA PHE A 52 3.84 5.92 9.88
C PHE A 52 3.04 5.81 11.17
N GLN A 53 3.15 4.70 11.89
CA GLN A 53 2.46 4.47 13.17
C GLN A 53 0.96 4.77 13.08
N MET A 54 0.30 4.16 12.09
CA MET A 54 -1.14 4.33 11.90
C MET A 54 -1.93 3.68 13.02
N SER A 55 -2.82 4.45 13.64
CA SER A 55 -3.75 3.95 14.65
C SER A 55 -4.99 3.36 13.98
N SER A 56 -5.78 2.61 14.76
CA SER A 56 -7.05 2.10 14.27
C SER A 56 -8.03 3.23 13.93
N ILE A 57 -7.95 4.34 14.65
CA ILE A 57 -8.77 5.52 14.36
C ILE A 57 -8.39 6.13 13.02
N ALA A 58 -7.07 6.30 12.75
CA ALA A 58 -6.60 6.82 11.49
C ALA A 58 -6.99 5.91 10.31
N MET A 59 -6.93 4.60 10.51
CA MET A 59 -7.35 3.64 9.48
C MET A 59 -8.85 3.75 9.19
N LYS A 60 -9.68 3.94 10.22
CA LYS A 60 -11.11 4.14 10.03
C LYS A 60 -11.41 5.41 9.25
N ASP A 61 -10.72 6.50 9.58
CA ASP A 61 -10.89 7.78 8.87
C ASP A 61 -10.53 7.61 7.39
N LEU A 62 -9.45 6.90 7.09
CA LEU A 62 -9.04 6.61 5.72
C LEU A 62 -10.13 5.84 4.97
N LEU A 63 -10.71 4.81 5.61
CA LEU A 63 -11.77 4.01 5.00
C LEU A 63 -13.03 4.83 4.73
N ILE A 64 -13.40 5.74 5.64
CA ILE A 64 -14.55 6.62 5.46
C ILE A 64 -14.34 7.54 4.26
N GLU A 65 -13.15 8.13 4.14
CA GLU A 65 -12.83 8.99 3.00
C GLU A 65 -12.87 8.21 1.68
N MET A 66 -12.34 6.99 1.69
CA MET A 66 -12.38 6.13 0.52
C MET A 66 -13.81 5.81 0.08
N GLU A 67 -14.70 5.53 1.04
CA GLU A 67 -16.11 5.24 0.75
C GLU A 67 -16.85 6.41 0.12
N LYS A 68 -16.45 7.63 0.43
CA LYS A 68 -17.06 8.84 -0.17
C LYS A 68 -16.67 9.01 -1.63
N ALA A 69 -15.64 8.30 -2.08
CA ALA A 69 -15.18 8.24 -3.48
C ALA A 69 -14.85 9.60 -4.10
N ASP A 70 -14.42 10.54 -3.27
CA ASP A 70 -14.11 11.90 -3.76
C ASP A 70 -12.66 12.06 -4.20
N ASP A 71 -11.82 11.05 -3.99
CA ASP A 71 -10.40 11.16 -4.33
C ASP A 71 -9.91 9.85 -4.97
N ASP A 72 -9.73 9.87 -6.28
CA ASP A 72 -9.25 8.73 -7.05
C ASP A 72 -7.88 8.26 -6.60
N ILE A 73 -7.02 9.17 -6.13
CA ILE A 73 -5.67 8.81 -5.68
C ILE A 73 -5.76 7.94 -4.43
N ILE A 74 -6.62 8.29 -3.48
CA ILE A 74 -6.81 7.50 -2.27
C ILE A 74 -7.36 6.12 -2.63
N ASP A 75 -8.37 6.06 -3.48
CA ASP A 75 -8.98 4.81 -3.93
C ASP A 75 -7.94 3.91 -4.62
N ILE A 76 -7.21 4.46 -5.57
CA ILE A 76 -6.18 3.72 -6.30
C ILE A 76 -5.08 3.23 -5.36
N ALA A 77 -4.60 4.10 -4.46
CA ALA A 77 -3.54 3.74 -3.52
C ALA A 77 -3.98 2.60 -2.60
N CYS A 78 -5.22 2.65 -2.10
CA CYS A 78 -5.77 1.58 -1.26
C CYS A 78 -5.90 0.28 -2.03
N GLY A 79 -6.39 0.34 -3.26
CA GLY A 79 -6.51 -0.84 -4.14
C GLY A 79 -5.17 -1.48 -4.42
N LEU A 80 -4.18 -0.67 -4.79
CA LEU A 80 -2.83 -1.17 -5.06
C LEU A 80 -2.18 -1.77 -3.81
N ALA A 81 -2.37 -1.14 -2.65
CA ALA A 81 -1.85 -1.67 -1.39
C ALA A 81 -2.46 -3.03 -1.07
N PHE A 82 -3.76 -3.18 -1.31
CA PHE A 82 -4.44 -4.46 -1.11
C PHE A 82 -3.92 -5.54 -2.07
N LEU A 83 -3.76 -5.20 -3.35
CA LEU A 83 -3.18 -6.12 -4.33
C LEU A 83 -1.77 -6.54 -3.95
N HIS A 84 -0.95 -5.59 -3.50
CA HIS A 84 0.40 -5.90 -3.03
C HIS A 84 0.38 -6.89 -1.86
N LEU A 85 -0.52 -6.66 -0.90
CA LEU A 85 -0.68 -7.54 0.25
C LEU A 85 -1.09 -8.95 -0.16
N LEU A 86 -2.06 -9.07 -1.07
CA LEU A 86 -2.54 -10.37 -1.56
C LEU A 86 -1.44 -11.12 -2.32
N LEU A 87 -0.68 -10.41 -3.16
CA LEU A 87 0.42 -11.04 -3.89
C LEU A 87 1.50 -11.56 -2.94
N LYS A 88 1.79 -10.80 -1.90
CA LYS A 88 2.77 -11.21 -0.88
C LYS A 88 2.32 -12.46 -0.13
N ARG A 89 1.01 -12.57 0.16
CA ARG A 89 0.43 -13.72 0.87
C ARG A 89 0.33 -14.96 -0.02
N HIS A 90 -0.11 -14.79 -1.24
CA HIS A 90 -0.49 -15.90 -2.12
C HIS A 90 0.54 -16.22 -3.19
N LYS A 91 1.52 -15.36 -3.38
CA LYS A 91 2.76 -15.59 -4.16
C LYS A 91 2.59 -15.82 -5.66
N SER A 92 1.38 -15.74 -6.18
CA SER A 92 1.13 -15.79 -7.63
C SER A 92 0.02 -14.82 -8.00
N PHE A 93 0.06 -14.33 -9.23
CA PHE A 93 -0.97 -13.42 -9.72
C PHE A 93 -2.34 -14.12 -9.71
N ASP A 94 -2.39 -15.39 -10.12
CA ASP A 94 -3.65 -16.13 -10.18
C ASP A 94 -4.27 -16.31 -8.79
N ASN A 95 -3.48 -16.73 -7.81
CA ASN A 95 -3.99 -16.94 -6.44
C ASN A 95 -4.35 -15.61 -5.76
N ALA A 96 -3.55 -14.57 -5.94
CA ALA A 96 -3.86 -13.26 -5.40
C ALA A 96 -5.18 -12.73 -5.99
N THR A 97 -5.35 -12.86 -7.30
CA THR A 97 -6.57 -12.45 -8.00
C THR A 97 -7.79 -13.21 -7.49
N ALA A 98 -7.66 -14.52 -7.27
CA ALA A 98 -8.74 -15.35 -6.76
C ALA A 98 -9.20 -14.91 -5.37
N HIS A 99 -8.29 -14.36 -4.56
CA HIS A 99 -8.62 -13.86 -3.23
C HIS A 99 -9.10 -12.40 -3.23
N PHE A 100 -8.95 -11.71 -4.34
CA PHE A 100 -9.45 -10.34 -4.50
C PHE A 100 -10.93 -10.30 -4.86
N CYS A 101 -11.39 -11.27 -5.65
CA CYS A 101 -12.72 -11.27 -6.22
C CYS A 101 -13.74 -12.03 -5.35
N ASP A 102 -15.00 -11.97 -5.78
CA ASP A 102 -16.09 -12.73 -5.16
C ASP A 102 -15.80 -14.24 -5.28
N PRO A 103 -15.91 -15.03 -4.20
CA PRO A 103 -15.62 -16.46 -4.23
C PRO A 103 -16.42 -17.28 -5.26
N ASN A 104 -17.63 -16.82 -5.61
CA ASN A 104 -18.50 -17.57 -6.51
C ASN A 104 -18.03 -17.57 -7.96
N ASP A 105 -17.31 -16.52 -8.39
CA ASP A 105 -16.90 -16.34 -9.78
C ASP A 105 -15.38 -16.30 -9.95
N LYS A 106 -14.62 -16.75 -8.97
CA LYS A 106 -13.18 -16.51 -8.93
C LYS A 106 -12.40 -17.04 -10.14
N TRP A 107 -12.75 -18.23 -10.66
CA TRP A 107 -12.02 -18.79 -11.80
C TRP A 107 -12.31 -18.05 -13.08
N PHE A 108 -13.55 -17.66 -13.29
CA PHE A 108 -13.92 -16.83 -14.43
C PHE A 108 -13.22 -15.46 -14.34
N TYR A 109 -13.17 -14.89 -13.16
CA TYR A 109 -12.51 -13.63 -12.91
C TYR A 109 -11.00 -13.72 -13.18
N VAL A 110 -10.35 -14.79 -12.72
CA VAL A 110 -8.92 -15.03 -12.95
C VAL A 110 -8.62 -15.12 -14.46
N GLU A 111 -9.44 -15.84 -15.21
CA GLU A 111 -9.26 -15.97 -16.65
C GLU A 111 -9.41 -14.63 -17.38
N ARG A 112 -10.35 -13.81 -16.96
CA ARG A 112 -10.52 -12.45 -17.52
C ARG A 112 -9.31 -11.58 -17.18
N MET A 113 -8.84 -11.63 -15.95
CA MET A 113 -7.65 -10.90 -15.51
C MET A 113 -6.45 -11.27 -16.41
N LYS A 114 -6.22 -12.55 -16.64
CA LYS A 114 -5.10 -13.03 -17.46
C LYS A 114 -5.18 -12.49 -18.89
N LYS A 115 -6.38 -12.44 -19.45
CA LYS A 115 -6.63 -11.88 -20.78
C LYS A 115 -6.22 -10.41 -20.86
N PHE A 116 -6.68 -9.61 -19.90
CA PHE A 116 -6.34 -8.18 -19.84
C PHE A 116 -4.86 -7.97 -19.57
N MET A 117 -4.28 -8.76 -18.67
CA MET A 117 -2.85 -8.67 -18.36
C MET A 117 -2.01 -8.89 -19.61
N LYS A 118 -2.37 -9.88 -20.41
CA LYS A 118 -1.69 -10.16 -21.69
C LYS A 118 -1.83 -8.97 -22.66
N ALA A 119 -3.03 -8.40 -22.75
CA ALA A 119 -3.27 -7.26 -23.61
C ALA A 119 -2.43 -6.03 -23.21
N PHE A 120 -2.36 -5.73 -21.92
CA PHE A 120 -1.55 -4.61 -21.43
C PHE A 120 -0.05 -4.86 -21.57
N SER A 121 0.39 -6.10 -21.45
CA SER A 121 1.80 -6.46 -21.58
C SER A 121 2.31 -6.43 -23.03
N SER A 122 1.42 -6.47 -24.01
CA SER A 122 1.76 -6.49 -25.43
C SER A 122 2.05 -5.11 -26.00
N LYS A 123 1.95 -4.07 -25.21
CA LYS A 123 2.16 -2.69 -25.68
C LYS A 123 3.61 -2.27 -25.65
#